data_fd3e6896afc74eb93ee4644546e59357
#
_entry.id   fd3e6896afc74eb93ee4644546e59357
#
_cell.length_a   1.000
_cell.length_b   1.000
_cell.length_c   1.000
_cell.angle_alpha   90.00
_cell.angle_beta   90.00
_cell.angle_gamma   90.00
#
_symmetry.space_group_name_H-M   'P 1'
#
loop_
_entity.id
_entity.type
_entity.pdbx_description
1 polymer ?
#
loop_
_entity_poly.entity_id
_entity_poly.type
_entity_poly.pdbx_seq_one_letter_code
_entity_poly.pdbx_strand_id
1 'polypeptide(L)'
;MDNDLDAVWKALSDPTRRAILDLLHKGPQRTTQIVEAFPQLTRFGVMKHIDVLRDAGLIITREEGRQRVNSLNAVPIRQIYERWVSRYQEFWADSLLRLKDDLQTGSGSKRGPSDRPEDK
;
A
#
# COMPACT_ATOMS: atom_id res chain seq x y z
N MET A 1 -1.39 -13.00 -13.66
CA MET A 1 -1.07 -12.81 -12.28
C MET A 1 -0.15 -11.68 -12.09
N ASP A 2 1.05 -11.78 -12.58
CA ASP A 2 1.97 -10.68 -12.42
C ASP A 2 1.50 -9.43 -13.13
N ASN A 3 0.74 -9.59 -14.20
CA ASN A 3 0.22 -8.43 -14.91
C ASN A 3 -0.67 -7.56 -14.04
N ASP A 4 -1.46 -8.20 -13.20
CA ASP A 4 -2.34 -7.45 -12.31
C ASP A 4 -1.52 -6.64 -11.32
N LEU A 5 -0.46 -7.22 -10.81
CA LEU A 5 0.38 -6.49 -9.87
C LEU A 5 1.20 -5.41 -10.55
N ASP A 6 1.54 -5.60 -11.81
CA ASP A 6 2.25 -4.55 -12.54
C ASP A 6 1.39 -3.30 -12.64
N ALA A 7 0.10 -3.46 -12.90
CA ALA A 7 -0.78 -2.30 -12.97
C ALA A 7 -0.85 -1.61 -11.61
N VAL A 8 -0.84 -2.39 -10.53
CA VAL A 8 -0.86 -1.81 -9.19
C VAL A 8 0.41 -1.00 -8.94
N TRP A 9 1.57 -1.58 -9.28
CA TRP A 9 2.82 -0.86 -9.09
C TRP A 9 2.85 0.43 -9.88
N LYS A 10 2.37 0.38 -11.12
CA LYS A 10 2.33 1.58 -11.94
C LYS A 10 1.44 2.63 -11.33
N ALA A 11 0.27 2.23 -10.85
CA ALA A 11 -0.64 3.17 -10.23
C ALA A 11 -0.03 3.80 -8.99
N LEU A 12 0.71 3.02 -8.22
CA LEU A 12 1.31 3.52 -6.98
C LEU A 12 2.56 4.34 -7.20
N SER A 13 3.07 4.40 -8.42
CA SER A 13 4.31 5.12 -8.67
C SER A 13 4.15 6.63 -8.70
N ASP A 14 2.93 7.13 -8.76
CA ASP A 14 2.67 8.55 -8.83
C ASP A 14 2.25 9.12 -7.47
N PRO A 15 2.88 10.20 -7.01
CA PRO A 15 2.55 10.71 -5.68
C PRO A 15 1.13 11.25 -5.56
N THR A 16 0.57 11.80 -6.63
CA THR A 16 -0.81 12.28 -6.55
C THR A 16 -1.75 11.11 -6.38
N ARG A 17 -1.51 10.01 -7.08
CA ARG A 17 -2.37 8.85 -6.92
C ARG A 17 -2.27 8.27 -5.52
N ARG A 18 -1.07 8.26 -4.94
CA ARG A 18 -0.94 7.82 -3.55
C ARG A 18 -1.70 8.73 -2.61
N ALA A 19 -1.69 10.04 -2.88
CA ALA A 19 -2.44 10.98 -2.05
C ALA A 19 -3.94 10.76 -2.15
N ILE A 20 -4.42 10.41 -3.34
CA ILE A 20 -5.84 10.07 -3.49
C ILE A 20 -6.17 8.85 -2.66
N LEU A 21 -5.32 7.83 -2.68
CA LEU A 21 -5.57 6.65 -1.87
C LEU A 21 -5.55 6.96 -0.39
N ASP A 22 -4.65 7.86 0.05
CA ASP A 22 -4.64 8.28 1.44
C ASP A 22 -5.96 8.93 1.82
N LEU A 23 -6.50 9.74 0.93
CA LEU A 23 -7.79 10.36 1.20
C LEU A 23 -8.89 9.31 1.31
N LEU A 24 -8.88 8.32 0.43
CA LEU A 24 -9.89 7.27 0.45
C LEU A 24 -9.74 6.33 1.64
N HIS A 25 -8.55 6.27 2.19
CA HIS A 25 -8.34 5.46 3.40
C HIS A 25 -9.20 5.96 4.55
N LYS A 26 -9.51 7.25 4.55
CA LYS A 26 -10.35 7.83 5.60
C LYS A 26 -11.82 7.52 5.40
N GLY A 27 -12.20 7.06 4.23
CA GLY A 27 -13.57 6.70 3.94
C GLY A 27 -13.91 6.98 2.49
N PRO A 28 -15.03 6.46 2.01
CA PRO A 28 -15.44 6.70 0.63
C PRO A 28 -15.60 8.19 0.34
N GLN A 29 -15.30 8.58 -0.89
CA GLN A 29 -15.37 9.96 -1.31
C GLN A 29 -16.06 10.07 -2.66
N ARG A 30 -16.91 11.07 -2.79
CA ARG A 30 -17.48 11.37 -4.09
C ARG A 30 -16.40 11.94 -4.99
N THR A 31 -16.56 11.75 -6.29
CA THR A 31 -15.58 12.27 -7.23
C THR A 31 -15.39 13.76 -7.05
N THR A 32 -16.47 14.51 -6.83
CA THR A 32 -16.35 15.94 -6.62
C THR A 32 -15.51 16.28 -5.39
N GLN A 33 -15.63 15.49 -4.34
CA GLN A 33 -14.82 15.71 -3.14
C GLN A 33 -13.35 15.49 -3.41
N ILE A 34 -13.03 14.48 -4.22
CA ILE A 34 -11.64 14.23 -4.56
C ILE A 34 -11.11 15.40 -5.39
N VAL A 35 -11.89 15.87 -6.36
CA VAL A 35 -11.46 17.00 -7.16
C VAL A 35 -11.19 18.22 -6.28
N GLU A 36 -12.06 18.47 -5.33
CA GLU A 36 -11.90 19.62 -4.45
C GLU A 36 -10.68 19.51 -3.54
N ALA A 37 -10.28 18.27 -3.25
CA ALA A 37 -9.13 18.06 -2.38
C ALA A 37 -7.80 18.36 -3.08
N PHE A 38 -7.81 18.47 -4.40
CA PHE A 38 -6.58 18.72 -5.17
C PHE A 38 -6.77 19.93 -6.08
N PRO A 39 -6.89 21.11 -5.47
CA PRO A 39 -7.22 22.31 -6.25
C PRO A 39 -6.13 22.72 -7.24
N GLN A 40 -4.91 22.22 -7.05
CA GLN A 40 -3.84 22.54 -7.99
C GLN A 40 -3.94 21.75 -9.28
N LEU A 41 -4.84 20.78 -9.34
CA LEU A 41 -5.03 19.96 -10.53
C LEU A 41 -6.35 20.31 -11.19
N THR A 42 -6.42 20.08 -12.50
CA THR A 42 -7.70 20.22 -13.20
C THR A 42 -8.58 19.03 -12.85
N ARG A 43 -9.88 19.23 -13.02
CA ARG A 43 -10.83 18.13 -12.84
C ARG A 43 -10.47 16.97 -13.74
N PHE A 44 -10.11 17.27 -14.99
CA PHE A 44 -9.75 16.23 -15.95
C PHE A 44 -8.54 15.45 -15.44
N GLY A 45 -7.54 16.15 -14.92
CA GLY A 45 -6.36 15.48 -14.41
C GLY A 45 -6.67 14.56 -13.23
N VAL A 46 -7.50 15.02 -12.31
CA VAL A 46 -7.89 14.19 -11.18
C VAL A 46 -8.63 12.96 -11.67
N MET A 47 -9.53 13.13 -12.61
CA MET A 47 -10.30 11.99 -13.09
C MET A 47 -9.43 10.98 -13.80
N LYS A 48 -8.37 11.43 -14.49
CA LYS A 48 -7.47 10.48 -15.11
C LYS A 48 -6.71 9.66 -14.06
N HIS A 49 -6.33 10.29 -12.97
CA HIS A 49 -5.69 9.55 -11.89
C HIS A 49 -6.65 8.53 -11.29
N ILE A 50 -7.90 8.90 -11.11
CA ILE A 50 -8.89 7.98 -10.59
C ILE A 50 -9.07 6.80 -11.55
N ASP A 51 -9.07 7.07 -12.85
CA ASP A 51 -9.21 6.00 -13.84
C ASP A 51 -8.05 5.00 -13.74
N VAL A 52 -6.83 5.50 -13.60
CA VAL A 52 -5.68 4.61 -13.47
C VAL A 52 -5.81 3.75 -12.23
N LEU A 53 -6.23 4.36 -11.12
CA LEU A 53 -6.40 3.61 -9.87
C LEU A 53 -7.51 2.58 -9.98
N ARG A 54 -8.60 2.94 -10.67
CA ARG A 54 -9.69 2.00 -10.85
C ARG A 54 -9.28 0.84 -11.74
N ASP A 55 -8.55 1.13 -12.81
CA ASP A 55 -8.10 0.09 -13.72
C ASP A 55 -7.15 -0.87 -13.02
N ALA A 56 -6.41 -0.40 -12.05
CA ALA A 56 -5.52 -1.26 -11.27
C ALA A 56 -6.25 -2.01 -10.16
N GLY A 57 -7.53 -1.77 -10.00
CA GLY A 57 -8.31 -2.44 -8.97
C GLY A 57 -8.19 -1.82 -7.58
N LEU A 58 -7.57 -0.64 -7.48
CA LEU A 58 -7.37 0.01 -6.19
C LEU A 58 -8.55 0.87 -5.77
N ILE A 59 -9.41 1.21 -6.69
CA ILE A 59 -10.61 1.99 -6.42
C ILE A 59 -11.80 1.23 -6.97
N ILE A 60 -12.85 1.17 -6.18
CA ILE A 60 -14.14 0.67 -6.61
C ILE A 60 -15.09 1.85 -6.62
N THR A 61 -15.73 2.08 -7.75
CA THR A 61 -16.64 3.19 -7.92
C THR A 61 -18.06 2.66 -8.09
N ARG A 62 -18.98 3.26 -7.35
CA ARG A 62 -20.38 2.93 -7.54
C ARG A 62 -21.17 4.22 -7.70
N GLU A 63 -22.34 4.10 -8.29
CA GLU A 63 -23.18 5.27 -8.48
C GLU A 63 -24.24 5.32 -7.39
N GLU A 64 -24.41 6.50 -6.83
CA GLU A 64 -25.45 6.78 -5.86
C GLU A 64 -26.19 8.01 -6.33
N GLY A 65 -27.39 7.80 -6.89
CA GLY A 65 -28.08 8.90 -7.48
C GLY A 65 -27.31 9.44 -8.67
N ARG A 66 -27.00 10.70 -8.64
CA ARG A 66 -26.23 11.34 -9.71
C ARG A 66 -24.76 11.42 -9.44
N GLN A 67 -24.33 10.83 -8.33
CA GLN A 67 -22.95 10.98 -7.90
C GLN A 67 -22.24 9.65 -7.96
N ARG A 68 -20.95 9.73 -8.17
CA ARG A 68 -20.08 8.57 -8.12
C ARG A 68 -19.36 8.57 -6.80
N VAL A 69 -19.40 7.44 -6.11
CA VAL A 69 -18.72 7.28 -4.83
C VAL A 69 -17.58 6.31 -5.02
N ASN A 70 -16.41 6.74 -4.62
CA ASN A 70 -15.17 5.97 -4.79
C ASN A 70 -14.71 5.44 -3.45
N SER A 71 -14.38 4.15 -3.43
CA SER A 71 -13.92 3.49 -2.22
C SER A 71 -12.57 2.85 -2.48
N LEU A 72 -11.74 2.83 -1.45
CA LEU A 72 -10.46 2.14 -1.53
C LEU A 72 -10.70 0.64 -1.53
N ASN A 73 -10.03 -0.05 -2.44
CA ASN A 73 -9.95 -1.50 -2.41
C ASN A 73 -8.53 -1.87 -2.06
N ALA A 74 -8.32 -2.34 -0.86
CA ALA A 74 -6.97 -2.63 -0.37
C ALA A 74 -6.48 -4.01 -0.77
N VAL A 75 -7.29 -4.80 -1.45
CA VAL A 75 -6.89 -6.17 -1.78
C VAL A 75 -5.59 -6.22 -2.58
N PRO A 76 -5.41 -5.43 -3.64
CA PRO A 76 -4.14 -5.51 -4.37
C PRO A 76 -2.94 -5.13 -3.52
N ILE A 77 -3.09 -4.18 -2.61
CA ILE A 77 -2.00 -3.80 -1.72
C ILE A 77 -1.69 -4.93 -0.76
N ARG A 78 -2.73 -5.58 -0.28
CA ARG A 78 -2.53 -6.73 0.60
C ARG A 78 -1.81 -7.86 -0.12
N GLN A 79 -2.10 -8.06 -1.41
CA GLN A 79 -1.41 -9.07 -2.17
C GLN A 79 0.09 -8.78 -2.27
N ILE A 80 0.45 -7.52 -2.43
CA ILE A 80 1.86 -7.13 -2.43
C ILE A 80 2.47 -7.44 -1.07
N TYR A 81 1.79 -7.05 0.00
CA TYR A 81 2.27 -7.30 1.34
C TYR A 81 2.50 -8.80 1.57
N GLU A 82 1.53 -9.61 1.18
CA GLU A 82 1.63 -11.04 1.42
C GLU A 82 2.76 -11.66 0.63
N ARG A 83 2.98 -11.15 -0.58
CA ARG A 83 3.98 -11.76 -1.43
C ARG A 83 5.40 -11.42 -1.01
N TRP A 84 5.62 -10.20 -0.54
CA TRP A 84 7.00 -9.79 -0.26
C TRP A 84 7.23 -9.37 1.17
N VAL A 85 6.31 -8.64 1.76
CA VAL A 85 6.55 -8.03 3.06
C VAL A 85 6.34 -9.01 4.19
N SER A 86 5.28 -9.80 4.14
CA SER A 86 4.99 -10.72 5.23
C SER A 86 6.09 -11.76 5.40
N ARG A 87 6.66 -12.21 4.29
CA ARG A 87 7.76 -13.17 4.36
C ARG A 87 8.97 -12.55 5.02
N TYR A 88 9.23 -11.31 4.72
CA TYR A 88 10.34 -10.63 5.35
C TYR A 88 10.12 -10.51 6.85
N GLN A 89 8.91 -10.19 7.25
CA GLN A 89 8.59 -10.09 8.67
C GLN A 89 8.71 -11.43 9.36
N GLU A 90 8.29 -12.50 8.71
CA GLU A 90 8.43 -13.83 9.27
C GLU A 90 9.89 -14.19 9.49
N PHE A 91 10.72 -13.86 8.52
CA PHE A 91 12.15 -14.10 8.65
C PHE A 91 12.71 -13.40 9.88
N TRP A 92 12.36 -12.15 10.06
CA TRP A 92 12.87 -11.39 11.20
C TRP A 92 12.32 -11.91 12.53
N ALA A 93 11.06 -12.33 12.53
CA ALA A 93 10.49 -12.88 13.75
C ALA A 93 11.23 -14.16 14.15
N ASP A 94 11.52 -15.02 13.19
CA ASP A 94 12.26 -16.22 13.47
C ASP A 94 13.66 -15.92 13.98
N SER A 95 14.30 -14.93 13.38
CA SER A 95 15.64 -14.56 13.80
C SER A 95 15.66 -14.05 15.23
N LEU A 96 14.65 -13.27 15.61
CA LEU A 96 14.56 -12.77 16.96
C LEU A 96 14.29 -13.87 17.96
N LEU A 97 13.48 -14.85 17.59
CA LEU A 97 13.22 -15.97 18.48
C LEU A 97 14.47 -16.81 18.71
N ARG A 98 15.25 -17.01 17.66
CA ARG A 98 16.49 -17.75 17.81
C ARG A 98 17.47 -17.01 18.71
N LEU A 99 17.54 -15.70 18.57
CA LEU A 99 18.40 -14.93 19.44
C LEU A 99 17.96 -15.04 20.88
N LYS A 100 16.66 -15.01 21.13
CA LYS A 100 16.16 -15.15 22.47
C LYS A 100 16.53 -16.50 23.07
N ASP A 101 16.41 -17.56 22.28
CA ASP A 101 16.78 -18.89 22.74
C ASP A 101 18.25 -18.94 23.10
N ASP A 102 19.11 -18.34 22.28
CA ASP A 102 20.53 -18.32 22.55
C ASP A 102 20.82 -17.63 23.86
N LEU A 103 20.15 -16.54 24.12
CA LEU A 103 20.38 -15.81 25.36
C LEU A 103 19.90 -16.60 26.56
N GLN A 104 18.81 -17.31 26.43
CA GLN A 104 18.27 -18.10 27.52
C GLN A 104 19.14 -19.32 27.84
N THR A 105 19.76 -19.88 26.82
CA THR A 105 20.64 -21.01 27.06
C THR A 105 22.01 -20.57 27.53
N GLY A 106 22.28 -19.27 27.56
CA GLY A 106 23.57 -18.82 28.00
C GLY A 106 24.66 -18.92 26.97
N SER A 107 24.32 -19.17 25.72
CA SER A 107 25.36 -19.26 24.71
C SER A 107 26.02 -17.92 24.48
N GLY A 108 25.42 -16.87 24.92
CA GLY A 108 26.12 -15.61 24.93
C GLY A 108 26.49 -15.02 23.61
N SER A 109 25.61 -15.12 22.68
CA SER A 109 25.86 -14.46 21.41
C SER A 109 25.92 -12.97 21.58
N LYS A 110 26.96 -12.38 21.05
CA LYS A 110 27.09 -10.97 21.14
C LYS A 110 26.47 -10.25 20.01
N ARG A 111 26.19 -10.95 18.95
CA ARG A 111 25.67 -10.31 17.80
C ARG A 111 24.22 -10.02 17.95
N GLY A 112 23.83 -8.84 17.74
CA GLY A 112 22.46 -8.49 17.80
C GLY A 112 21.91 -8.18 16.45
N PRO A 113 20.64 -7.78 16.40
CA PRO A 113 20.03 -7.38 15.15
C PRO A 113 20.70 -6.20 14.47
N SER A 114 21.57 -5.53 15.15
CA SER A 114 22.25 -4.38 14.57
C SER A 114 23.15 -4.77 13.41
N ASP A 115 23.42 -6.04 13.27
CA ASP A 115 24.23 -6.50 12.15
C ASP A 115 23.41 -6.69 10.88
N ARG A 116 22.25 -6.18 10.85
CA ARG A 116 21.34 -6.40 9.76
C ARG A 116 21.86 -5.84 8.46
N PRO A 117 21.51 -6.48 7.38
CA PRO A 117 21.97 -6.05 6.07
C PRO A 117 21.36 -4.76 5.58
N GLU A 118 20.33 -4.27 6.22
CA GLU A 118 19.75 -3.06 5.71
C GLU A 118 20.66 -1.88 5.84
N ASP A 119 21.77 -2.06 6.48
CA ASP A 119 22.72 -0.99 6.56
C ASP A 119 23.32 -0.65 5.24
N LYS A 120 23.09 -1.49 4.26
CA LYS A 120 23.69 -1.23 2.99
C LYS A 120 23.03 -0.29 2.18
#